data_ab497f913b13798c6e5ef34547c9cc27
#
_entry.id   ab497f913b13798c6e5ef34547c9cc27
#
_cell.length_a   1.000
_cell.length_b   1.000
_cell.length_c   1.000
_cell.angle_alpha   90.00
_cell.angle_beta   90.00
_cell.angle_gamma   90.00
#
_symmetry.space_group_name_H-M   'P 1'
#
loop_
_entity.id
_entity.type
_entity.pdbx_description
1 polymer ?
#
loop_
_entity_poly.entity_id
_entity_poly.type
_entity_poly.pdbx_seq_one_letter_code
_entity_poly.pdbx_strand_id
1 'polypeptide(L)'
;RIREVWMKDKKEKLDGIVEVDETFIGGKESNKHFSKKLNKGRGSVGKLIVIGAKQRNGKVIVKHIDDTSAYNLQGFIGKHVERNSNVFTDEFKSYKGLVGFVHEFVNHKGKQYVNGEVHTNSIESFWSLLKRGYYGVYHYMSPKHLKRYIHEFSYRHNTSKIEVMECIGDTITKMIGKRMMYCELVSQ
;
A
#
# COMPACT_ATOMS: atom_id res chain seq x y z
N ARG A 1 2.16 19.86 1.76
CA ARG A 1 2.17 19.94 3.24
C ARG A 1 1.18 18.95 3.86
N ILE A 2 -0.11 18.98 3.54
CA ILE A 2 -1.13 18.07 4.11
C ILE A 2 -0.71 16.60 3.99
N ARG A 3 -0.35 16.13 2.79
CA ARG A 3 0.12 14.74 2.60
C ARG A 3 1.31 14.36 3.48
N GLU A 4 2.19 15.30 3.78
CA GLU A 4 3.37 15.06 4.62
C GLU A 4 3.00 14.83 6.09
N VAL A 5 1.97 15.52 6.58
CA VAL A 5 1.49 15.31 7.95
C VAL A 5 0.78 13.96 8.12
N TRP A 6 0.04 13.53 7.11
CA TRP A 6 -0.63 12.23 7.10
C TRP A 6 0.33 11.03 7.03
N MET A 7 1.59 11.25 6.62
CA MET A 7 2.63 10.21 6.64
C MET A 7 3.16 9.90 8.05
N LYS A 8 2.90 10.75 9.04
CA LYS A 8 3.46 10.66 10.40
C LYS A 8 2.49 10.05 11.40
N ASP A 9 1.53 9.26 10.96
CA ASP A 9 0.59 8.59 11.84
C ASP A 9 1.30 7.59 12.78
N LYS A 10 0.69 7.37 13.96
CA LYS A 10 1.23 6.48 14.98
C LYS A 10 1.51 5.10 14.39
N LYS A 11 2.63 4.53 14.75
CA LYS A 11 3.09 3.19 14.35
C LYS A 11 2.33 2.08 15.11
N GLU A 12 1.01 2.12 15.09
CA GLU A 12 0.22 1.02 15.60
C GLU A 12 0.35 -0.15 14.61
N LYS A 13 0.65 -1.32 15.13
CA LYS A 13 0.66 -2.53 14.32
C LYS A 13 -0.76 -3.03 14.11
N LEU A 14 -0.95 -3.75 13.02
CA LEU A 14 -2.20 -4.43 12.71
C LEU A 14 -2.24 -5.79 13.42
N ASP A 15 -3.41 -6.18 13.91
CA ASP A 15 -3.64 -7.43 14.64
C ASP A 15 -4.83 -8.23 14.07
N GLY A 16 -5.07 -9.41 14.65
CA GLY A 16 -6.17 -10.29 14.25
C GLY A 16 -5.99 -10.85 12.84
N ILE A 17 -6.97 -10.67 11.96
CA ILE A 17 -6.89 -11.11 10.56
C ILE A 17 -6.36 -9.96 9.71
N VAL A 18 -5.21 -10.18 9.08
CA VAL A 18 -4.51 -9.19 8.25
C VAL A 18 -4.28 -9.74 6.84
N GLU A 19 -4.85 -9.07 5.86
CA GLU A 19 -4.66 -9.37 4.44
C GLU A 19 -3.45 -8.59 3.92
N VAL A 20 -2.51 -9.27 3.26
CA VAL A 20 -1.30 -8.66 2.70
C VAL A 20 -1.21 -8.97 1.21
N ASP A 21 -0.94 -7.96 0.42
CA ASP A 21 -0.82 -8.06 -1.03
C ASP A 21 0.07 -6.93 -1.56
N GLU A 22 0.57 -7.06 -2.77
CA GLU A 22 1.29 -6.01 -3.48
C GLU A 22 0.58 -5.57 -4.75
N THR A 23 0.77 -4.31 -5.09
CA THR A 23 0.24 -3.74 -6.33
C THR A 23 1.28 -2.93 -7.07
N PHE A 24 1.09 -2.79 -8.39
CA PHE A 24 2.01 -2.11 -9.30
C PHE A 24 1.36 -0.83 -9.83
N ILE A 25 2.00 0.31 -9.56
CA ILE A 25 1.54 1.65 -9.96
C ILE A 25 2.41 2.17 -11.09
N GLY A 26 1.79 2.54 -12.19
CA GLY A 26 2.47 3.09 -13.37
C GLY A 26 1.68 2.87 -14.66
N GLY A 27 2.07 3.60 -15.69
CA GLY A 27 1.47 3.47 -17.02
C GLY A 27 1.80 2.13 -17.69
N LYS A 28 1.01 1.78 -18.71
CA LYS A 28 1.31 0.61 -19.55
C LYS A 28 2.56 0.86 -20.37
N GLU A 29 3.43 -0.14 -20.48
CA GLU A 29 4.66 -0.08 -21.28
C GLU A 29 4.35 0.22 -22.76
N SER A 30 3.23 -0.30 -23.27
CA SER A 30 2.77 -0.04 -24.64
C SER A 30 2.50 1.44 -24.92
N ASN A 31 2.11 2.20 -23.90
CA ASN A 31 1.73 3.63 -24.01
C ASN A 31 2.93 4.59 -23.88
N LYS A 32 4.12 4.07 -23.57
CA LYS A 32 5.32 4.89 -23.48
C LYS A 32 5.84 5.24 -24.87
N HIS A 33 6.46 6.42 -24.98
CA HIS A 33 7.21 6.80 -26.17
C HIS A 33 8.28 5.75 -26.48
N PHE A 34 8.58 5.51 -27.74
CA PHE A 34 9.52 4.46 -28.18
C PHE A 34 10.86 4.53 -27.45
N SER A 35 11.45 5.74 -27.33
CA SER A 35 12.72 5.97 -26.62
C SER A 35 12.68 5.67 -25.11
N LYS A 36 11.49 5.55 -24.51
CA LYS A 36 11.29 5.29 -23.07
C LYS A 36 10.83 3.87 -22.78
N LYS A 37 10.64 3.05 -23.81
CA LYS A 37 10.25 1.64 -23.67
C LYS A 37 11.42 0.82 -23.17
N LEU A 38 11.20 0.04 -22.13
CA LEU A 38 12.22 -0.86 -21.58
C LEU A 38 12.32 -2.18 -22.36
N ASN A 39 11.31 -2.51 -23.18
CA ASN A 39 11.23 -3.72 -24.02
C ASN A 39 11.46 -5.05 -23.26
N LYS A 40 11.20 -5.06 -21.94
CA LYS A 40 11.43 -6.19 -21.04
C LYS A 40 10.17 -7.02 -20.77
N GLY A 41 9.23 -7.06 -21.72
CA GLY A 41 8.00 -7.86 -21.58
C GLY A 41 6.80 -7.10 -21.03
N ARG A 42 5.84 -7.84 -20.48
CA ARG A 42 4.55 -7.33 -19.96
C ARG A 42 4.53 -7.32 -18.42
N GLY A 43 3.49 -6.74 -17.84
CA GLY A 43 3.23 -6.83 -16.40
C GLY A 43 3.78 -5.67 -15.60
N SER A 44 4.67 -5.94 -14.66
CA SER A 44 5.21 -4.97 -13.69
C SER A 44 6.38 -4.13 -14.20
N VAL A 45 6.87 -4.38 -15.41
CA VAL A 45 8.06 -3.72 -15.94
C VAL A 45 7.93 -2.19 -15.91
N GLY A 46 8.88 -1.54 -15.26
CA GLY A 46 8.94 -0.07 -15.12
C GLY A 46 7.81 0.54 -14.29
N LYS A 47 7.12 -0.26 -13.47
CA LYS A 47 6.13 0.21 -12.49
C LYS A 47 6.73 0.24 -11.09
N LEU A 48 6.15 1.08 -10.27
CA LEU A 48 6.49 1.20 -8.86
C LEU A 48 5.70 0.16 -8.06
N ILE A 49 6.34 -0.45 -7.08
CA ILE A 49 5.76 -1.53 -6.29
C ILE A 49 5.28 -0.96 -4.96
N VAL A 50 4.03 -1.22 -4.62
CA VAL A 50 3.43 -0.83 -3.35
C VAL A 50 2.94 -2.08 -2.65
N ILE A 51 3.47 -2.36 -1.46
CA ILE A 51 2.96 -3.39 -0.55
C ILE A 51 1.96 -2.78 0.41
N GLY A 52 0.93 -3.53 0.76
CA GLY A 52 -0.06 -3.15 1.75
C GLY A 52 -0.42 -4.30 2.68
N ALA A 53 -0.72 -3.95 3.92
CA ALA A 53 -1.34 -4.81 4.90
C ALA A 53 -2.63 -4.17 5.37
N LYS A 54 -3.72 -4.90 5.35
CA LYS A 54 -5.04 -4.42 5.76
C LYS A 54 -5.65 -5.35 6.79
N GLN A 55 -5.89 -4.81 7.97
CA GLN A 55 -6.67 -5.47 9.00
C GLN A 55 -8.13 -5.58 8.55
N ARG A 56 -8.74 -6.74 8.71
CA ARG A 56 -10.14 -6.97 8.35
C ARG A 56 -11.05 -6.05 9.18
N ASN A 57 -11.88 -5.26 8.49
CA ASN A 57 -12.72 -4.20 9.09
C ASN A 57 -11.96 -3.08 9.80
N GLY A 58 -10.65 -3.00 9.64
CA GLY A 58 -9.75 -2.07 10.33
C GLY A 58 -8.89 -1.22 9.39
N LYS A 59 -7.73 -0.86 9.91
CA LYS A 59 -6.77 0.03 9.25
C LYS A 59 -6.03 -0.65 8.10
N VAL A 60 -5.50 0.17 7.21
CA VAL A 60 -4.56 -0.23 6.15
C VAL A 60 -3.23 0.49 6.35
N ILE A 61 -2.14 -0.23 6.17
CA ILE A 61 -0.78 0.31 6.12
C ILE A 61 -0.20 -0.01 4.76
N VAL A 62 0.41 0.98 4.10
CA VAL A 62 1.01 0.84 2.78
C VAL A 62 2.44 1.37 2.75
N LYS A 63 3.27 0.78 1.89
CA LYS A 63 4.66 1.21 1.71
C LYS A 63 5.10 0.99 0.27
N HIS A 64 5.87 1.92 -0.29
CA HIS A 64 6.63 1.71 -1.51
C HIS A 64 7.84 0.84 -1.20
N ILE A 65 8.10 -0.16 -2.03
CA ILE A 65 9.25 -1.07 -1.95
C ILE A 65 9.95 -1.15 -3.30
N ASP A 66 11.24 -1.47 -3.29
CA ASP A 66 12.06 -1.50 -4.49
C ASP A 66 11.87 -2.81 -5.28
N ASP A 67 11.66 -3.91 -4.57
CA ASP A 67 11.44 -5.24 -5.14
C ASP A 67 10.49 -6.10 -4.27
N THR A 68 10.04 -7.22 -4.83
CA THR A 68 9.16 -8.20 -4.18
C THR A 68 9.94 -9.37 -3.57
N SER A 69 11.17 -9.15 -3.12
CA SER A 69 11.95 -10.17 -2.42
C SER A 69 11.31 -10.55 -1.08
N ALA A 70 11.60 -11.76 -0.62
CA ALA A 70 11.14 -12.22 0.68
C ALA A 70 11.61 -11.28 1.82
N TYR A 71 12.83 -10.74 1.71
CA TYR A 71 13.36 -9.79 2.66
C TYR A 71 12.47 -8.54 2.80
N ASN A 72 12.07 -7.93 1.68
CA ASN A 72 11.24 -6.73 1.69
C ASN A 72 9.81 -7.01 2.13
N LEU A 73 9.19 -8.08 1.64
CA LEU A 73 7.80 -8.43 1.95
C LEU A 73 7.65 -8.90 3.41
N GLN A 74 8.46 -9.86 3.85
CA GLN A 74 8.41 -10.38 5.22
C GLN A 74 8.88 -9.33 6.23
N GLY A 75 9.88 -8.52 5.88
CA GLY A 75 10.34 -7.40 6.69
C GLY A 75 9.24 -6.34 6.90
N PHE A 76 8.42 -6.07 5.87
CA PHE A 76 7.25 -5.20 6.00
C PHE A 76 6.22 -5.79 6.97
N ILE A 77 5.87 -7.08 6.81
CA ILE A 77 4.92 -7.77 7.69
C ILE A 77 5.41 -7.74 9.15
N GLY A 78 6.65 -8.15 9.41
CA GLY A 78 7.22 -8.17 10.76
C GLY A 78 7.24 -6.81 11.46
N LYS A 79 7.33 -5.72 10.67
CA LYS A 79 7.32 -4.35 11.18
C LYS A 79 5.92 -3.83 11.50
N HIS A 80 4.91 -4.22 10.71
CA HIS A 80 3.59 -3.58 10.71
C HIS A 80 2.45 -4.47 11.20
N VAL A 81 2.71 -5.77 11.39
CA VAL A 81 1.72 -6.74 11.89
C VAL A 81 2.17 -7.28 13.24
N GLU A 82 1.25 -7.44 14.17
CA GLU A 82 1.52 -8.06 15.48
C GLU A 82 1.80 -9.55 15.32
N ARG A 83 2.71 -10.08 16.14
CA ARG A 83 3.02 -11.52 16.15
C ARG A 83 1.78 -12.32 16.53
N ASN A 84 1.71 -13.53 16.04
CA ASN A 84 0.57 -14.46 16.21
C ASN A 84 -0.72 -14.03 15.51
N SER A 85 -0.72 -12.96 14.73
CA SER A 85 -1.85 -12.60 13.87
C SER A 85 -2.01 -13.60 12.72
N ASN A 86 -3.24 -13.75 12.23
CA ASN A 86 -3.55 -14.50 11.02
C ASN A 86 -3.23 -13.65 9.80
N VAL A 87 -2.23 -14.04 9.02
CA VAL A 87 -1.78 -13.32 7.83
C VAL A 87 -2.23 -14.06 6.58
N PHE A 88 -3.09 -13.43 5.80
CA PHE A 88 -3.59 -13.98 4.54
C PHE A 88 -2.90 -13.29 3.36
N THR A 89 -2.33 -14.08 2.46
CA THR A 89 -1.64 -13.61 1.25
C THR A 89 -2.13 -14.33 0.02
N ASP A 90 -1.63 -13.94 -1.16
CA ASP A 90 -1.69 -14.78 -2.34
C ASP A 90 -0.63 -15.93 -2.29
N GLU A 91 -0.60 -16.75 -3.34
CA GLU A 91 0.36 -17.88 -3.46
C GLU A 91 1.81 -17.46 -3.79
N PHE A 92 2.16 -16.16 -3.71
CA PHE A 92 3.47 -15.69 -4.12
C PHE A 92 4.60 -16.26 -3.26
N LYS A 93 5.63 -16.77 -3.92
CA LYS A 93 6.71 -17.54 -3.26
C LYS A 93 7.44 -16.78 -2.15
N SER A 94 7.52 -15.45 -2.25
CA SER A 94 8.23 -14.61 -1.29
C SER A 94 7.57 -14.53 0.09
N TYR A 95 6.31 -14.97 0.22
CA TYR A 95 5.64 -15.09 1.52
C TYR A 95 5.90 -16.43 2.22
N LYS A 96 6.51 -17.41 1.54
CA LYS A 96 6.81 -18.71 2.16
C LYS A 96 7.83 -18.56 3.27
N GLY A 97 7.59 -19.29 4.37
CA GLY A 97 8.48 -19.29 5.53
C GLY A 97 8.31 -18.06 6.45
N LEU A 98 7.16 -17.40 6.42
CA LEU A 98 6.84 -16.31 7.34
C LEU A 98 6.80 -16.82 8.78
N VAL A 99 7.74 -16.37 9.63
CA VAL A 99 7.89 -16.84 11.02
C VAL A 99 7.20 -15.90 12.00
N GLY A 100 6.48 -16.46 12.96
CA GLY A 100 5.82 -15.71 14.03
C GLY A 100 4.40 -15.23 13.69
N PHE A 101 3.79 -15.80 12.64
CA PHE A 101 2.42 -15.53 12.21
C PHE A 101 1.71 -16.83 11.86
N VAL A 102 0.38 -16.83 11.96
CA VAL A 102 -0.45 -17.90 11.39
C VAL A 102 -0.68 -17.55 9.93
N HIS A 103 0.13 -18.14 9.03
CA HIS A 103 0.13 -17.77 7.62
C HIS A 103 -0.70 -18.74 6.79
N GLU A 104 -1.67 -18.21 6.08
CA GLU A 104 -2.48 -18.93 5.10
C GLU A 104 -2.50 -18.17 3.76
N PHE A 105 -2.65 -18.90 2.66
CA PHE A 105 -2.64 -18.30 1.33
C PHE A 105 -3.81 -18.75 0.47
N VAL A 106 -4.23 -17.89 -0.44
CA VAL A 106 -5.28 -18.15 -1.42
C VAL A 106 -4.64 -18.60 -2.73
N ASN A 107 -5.13 -19.71 -3.29
CA ASN A 107 -4.66 -20.20 -4.58
C ASN A 107 -5.56 -19.68 -5.72
N HIS A 108 -5.21 -18.55 -6.31
CA HIS A 108 -5.95 -17.98 -7.44
C HIS A 108 -5.88 -18.81 -8.73
N LYS A 109 -4.83 -19.60 -8.95
CA LYS A 109 -4.68 -20.47 -10.15
C LYS A 109 -5.69 -21.61 -10.16
N GLY A 110 -6.09 -22.11 -9.00
CA GLY A 110 -7.15 -23.11 -8.86
C GLY A 110 -8.57 -22.56 -8.98
N LYS A 111 -8.77 -21.30 -9.37
CA LYS A 111 -10.07 -20.59 -9.31
C LYS A 111 -10.70 -20.58 -7.92
N GLN A 112 -9.92 -20.82 -6.89
CA GLN A 112 -10.34 -20.79 -5.51
C GLN A 112 -10.09 -19.38 -4.97
N TYR A 113 -11.08 -18.51 -5.11
CA TYR A 113 -11.00 -17.10 -4.67
C TYR A 113 -11.21 -16.94 -3.17
N VAL A 114 -11.77 -17.99 -2.53
CA VAL A 114 -12.08 -18.03 -1.11
C VAL A 114 -11.91 -19.47 -0.63
N ASN A 115 -11.11 -19.66 0.43
CA ASN A 115 -11.00 -20.94 1.14
C ASN A 115 -11.55 -20.73 2.56
N GLY A 116 -12.88 -20.86 2.72
CA GLY A 116 -13.56 -20.50 3.95
C GLY A 116 -13.44 -19.00 4.23
N GLU A 117 -12.76 -18.63 5.32
CA GLU A 117 -12.49 -17.23 5.67
C GLU A 117 -11.22 -16.66 5.03
N VAL A 118 -10.40 -17.48 4.35
CA VAL A 118 -9.13 -17.05 3.77
C VAL A 118 -9.39 -16.37 2.42
N HIS A 119 -9.21 -15.07 2.35
CA HIS A 119 -9.31 -14.26 1.13
C HIS A 119 -8.54 -12.95 1.29
N THR A 120 -8.22 -12.29 0.17
CA THR A 120 -7.54 -10.98 0.09
C THR A 120 -8.44 -9.86 -0.45
N ASN A 121 -9.76 -10.07 -0.44
CA ASN A 121 -10.73 -9.16 -1.07
C ASN A 121 -10.69 -7.75 -0.49
N SER A 122 -10.40 -7.60 0.80
CA SER A 122 -10.40 -6.29 1.45
C SER A 122 -9.22 -5.44 0.98
N ILE A 123 -8.03 -6.01 0.87
CA ILE A 123 -6.86 -5.28 0.35
C ILE A 123 -6.99 -5.03 -1.16
N GLU A 124 -7.55 -5.96 -1.92
CA GLU A 124 -7.84 -5.76 -3.35
C GLU A 124 -8.83 -4.62 -3.59
N SER A 125 -9.85 -4.49 -2.74
CA SER A 125 -10.79 -3.36 -2.77
C SER A 125 -10.06 -2.04 -2.53
N PHE A 126 -9.12 -1.99 -1.59
CA PHE A 126 -8.27 -0.81 -1.37
C PHE A 126 -7.39 -0.49 -2.60
N TRP A 127 -6.79 -1.50 -3.24
CA TRP A 127 -6.05 -1.31 -4.49
C TRP A 127 -6.91 -0.76 -5.62
N SER A 128 -8.15 -1.21 -5.72
CA SER A 128 -9.12 -0.69 -6.70
C SER A 128 -9.39 0.79 -6.48
N LEU A 129 -9.53 1.23 -5.22
CA LEU A 129 -9.67 2.65 -4.87
C LEU A 129 -8.41 3.46 -5.25
N LEU A 130 -7.22 2.97 -4.90
CA LEU A 130 -5.94 3.62 -5.24
C LEU A 130 -5.76 3.75 -6.76
N LYS A 131 -6.06 2.68 -7.52
CA LYS A 131 -5.94 2.66 -8.98
C LYS A 131 -6.96 3.60 -9.64
N ARG A 132 -8.19 3.69 -9.14
CA ARG A 132 -9.18 4.68 -9.61
C ARG A 132 -8.68 6.11 -9.41
N GLY A 133 -8.09 6.41 -8.26
CA GLY A 133 -7.46 7.71 -8.02
C GLY A 133 -6.29 7.97 -8.94
N TYR A 134 -5.42 6.96 -9.15
CA TYR A 134 -4.30 7.08 -10.07
C TYR A 134 -4.74 7.39 -11.50
N TYR A 135 -5.68 6.62 -12.05
CA TYR A 135 -6.10 6.78 -13.45
C TYR A 135 -7.10 7.93 -13.67
N GLY A 136 -8.00 8.17 -12.71
CA GLY A 136 -9.11 9.10 -12.89
C GLY A 136 -8.85 10.51 -12.35
N VAL A 137 -7.92 10.68 -11.42
CA VAL A 137 -7.67 11.97 -10.76
C VAL A 137 -6.25 12.48 -11.02
N TYR A 138 -5.25 11.66 -10.70
CA TYR A 138 -3.86 12.11 -10.75
C TYR A 138 -3.20 11.86 -12.09
N HIS A 139 -3.66 10.88 -12.86
CA HIS A 139 -3.12 10.40 -14.15
C HIS A 139 -1.64 9.97 -14.09
N TYR A 140 -0.85 10.56 -13.22
CA TYR A 140 0.55 10.24 -12.98
C TYR A 140 0.95 10.54 -11.53
N MET A 141 1.68 9.62 -10.92
CA MET A 141 2.36 9.80 -9.63
C MET A 141 3.85 9.55 -9.84
N SER A 142 4.66 10.59 -9.66
CA SER A 142 6.10 10.42 -9.85
C SER A 142 6.70 9.51 -8.78
N PRO A 143 7.75 8.74 -9.09
CA PRO A 143 8.42 7.86 -8.12
C PRO A 143 8.78 8.61 -6.83
N LYS A 144 9.36 9.80 -6.99
CA LYS A 144 9.76 10.72 -5.93
C LYS A 144 8.62 11.05 -4.93
N HIS A 145 7.41 11.18 -5.42
CA HIS A 145 6.26 11.61 -4.62
C HIS A 145 5.25 10.49 -4.35
N LEU A 146 5.44 9.28 -4.88
CA LEU A 146 4.52 8.15 -4.72
C LEU A 146 4.16 7.92 -3.25
N LYS A 147 5.17 7.96 -2.37
CA LYS A 147 4.98 7.79 -0.93
C LYS A 147 3.90 8.72 -0.36
N ARG A 148 3.88 10.00 -0.77
CA ARG A 148 2.88 10.97 -0.31
C ARG A 148 1.46 10.63 -0.77
N TYR A 149 1.33 10.11 -1.99
CA TYR A 149 0.02 9.72 -2.55
C TYR A 149 -0.52 8.45 -1.87
N ILE A 150 0.28 7.41 -1.75
CA ILE A 150 -0.20 6.16 -1.11
C ILE A 150 -0.59 6.40 0.35
N HIS A 151 0.14 7.25 1.07
CA HIS A 151 -0.23 7.63 2.44
C HIS A 151 -1.50 8.49 2.51
N GLU A 152 -1.78 9.33 1.51
CA GLU A 152 -3.07 10.02 1.43
C GLU A 152 -4.23 9.04 1.33
N PHE A 153 -4.11 8.01 0.47
CA PHE A 153 -5.16 6.99 0.32
C PHE A 153 -5.34 6.18 1.60
N SER A 154 -4.24 5.76 2.25
CA SER A 154 -4.33 5.03 3.51
C SER A 154 -4.91 5.88 4.63
N TYR A 155 -4.53 7.15 4.75
CA TYR A 155 -5.10 8.07 5.73
C TYR A 155 -6.61 8.22 5.53
N ARG A 156 -7.06 8.55 4.31
CA ARG A 156 -8.49 8.67 3.98
C ARG A 156 -9.27 7.40 4.26
N HIS A 157 -8.69 6.22 3.98
CA HIS A 157 -9.32 4.95 4.31
C HIS A 157 -9.44 4.76 5.82
N ASN A 158 -8.36 5.01 6.55
CA ASN A 158 -8.28 4.80 7.99
C ASN A 158 -9.15 5.78 8.80
N THR A 159 -9.44 6.95 8.23
CA THR A 159 -10.29 7.99 8.85
C THR A 159 -11.69 8.04 8.28
N SER A 160 -12.08 7.11 7.40
CA SER A 160 -13.37 7.13 6.70
C SER A 160 -14.60 7.02 7.62
N LYS A 161 -14.42 6.53 8.85
CA LYS A 161 -15.47 6.40 9.88
C LYS A 161 -15.42 7.53 10.91
N ILE A 162 -14.44 8.42 10.83
CA ILE A 162 -14.28 9.56 11.72
C ILE A 162 -15.11 10.72 11.17
N GLU A 163 -15.69 11.51 12.07
CA GLU A 163 -16.44 12.71 11.68
C GLU A 163 -15.52 13.72 10.96
N VAL A 164 -16.05 14.40 9.94
CA VAL A 164 -15.26 15.25 9.03
C VAL A 164 -14.56 16.38 9.77
N MET A 165 -15.25 17.04 10.72
CA MET A 165 -14.68 18.15 11.48
C MET A 165 -13.56 17.69 12.42
N GLU A 166 -13.68 16.51 13.02
CA GLU A 166 -12.63 15.88 13.82
C GLU A 166 -11.40 15.58 12.96
N CYS A 167 -11.60 15.03 11.76
CA CYS A 167 -10.53 14.76 10.80
C CYS A 167 -9.80 16.02 10.34
N ILE A 168 -10.53 17.12 10.13
CA ILE A 168 -9.96 18.44 9.81
C ILE A 168 -9.16 18.97 11.00
N GLY A 169 -9.71 18.92 12.20
CA GLY A 169 -9.05 19.36 13.44
C GLY A 169 -7.74 18.62 13.69
N ASP A 170 -7.74 17.28 13.57
CA ASP A 170 -6.53 16.46 13.67
C ASP A 170 -5.48 16.85 12.63
N THR A 171 -5.90 17.07 11.38
CA THR A 171 -5.01 17.50 10.30
C THR A 171 -4.37 18.85 10.60
N ILE A 172 -5.17 19.86 11.05
CA ILE A 172 -4.68 21.18 11.43
C ILE A 172 -3.68 21.07 12.58
N THR A 173 -4.03 20.34 13.63
CA THR A 173 -3.16 20.12 14.80
C THR A 173 -1.82 19.52 14.40
N LYS A 174 -1.83 18.53 13.52
CA LYS A 174 -0.62 17.91 12.98
C LYS A 174 0.22 18.86 12.11
N MET A 175 -0.37 19.93 11.57
CA MET A 175 0.31 20.94 10.76
C MET A 175 0.96 22.06 11.58
N ILE A 176 0.54 22.29 12.82
CA ILE A 176 1.09 23.34 13.68
C ILE A 176 2.59 23.13 13.87
N GLY A 177 3.36 24.21 13.74
CA GLY A 177 4.82 24.20 13.87
C GLY A 177 5.59 23.49 12.74
N LYS A 178 4.90 23.01 11.70
CA LYS A 178 5.55 22.34 10.56
C LYS A 178 5.58 23.25 9.34
N ARG A 179 6.79 23.56 8.90
CA ARG A 179 7.06 24.28 7.65
C ARG A 179 7.71 23.32 6.67
N MET A 180 7.24 23.28 5.45
CA MET A 180 7.92 22.62 4.33
C MET A 180 8.27 23.72 3.31
N MET A 181 9.55 23.85 3.02
CA MET A 181 10.03 24.77 1.98
C MET A 181 10.00 24.10 0.60
N TYR A 182 9.96 24.89 -0.44
CA TYR A 182 9.97 24.36 -1.81
C TYR A 182 11.25 23.58 -2.10
N CYS A 183 12.40 24.07 -1.63
CA CYS A 183 13.68 23.35 -1.79
C CYS A 183 13.64 21.94 -1.17
N GLU A 184 13.04 21.76 0.01
CA GLU A 184 12.88 20.44 0.64
C GLU A 184 11.96 19.52 -0.18
N LEU A 185 10.98 20.08 -0.87
CA LEU A 185 10.06 19.32 -1.74
C LEU A 185 10.76 18.85 -3.01
N VAL A 186 11.68 19.64 -3.57
CA VAL A 186 12.33 19.33 -4.84
C VAL A 186 13.67 18.64 -4.71
N SER A 187 14.32 18.68 -3.55
CA SER A 187 15.61 18.05 -3.29
C SER A 187 15.54 16.55 -2.93
N GLN A 188 14.35 16.00 -2.69
CA GLN A 188 14.15 14.59 -2.35
C GLN A 188 14.02 13.71 -3.57
#